data_80852f4a1be1c2b61036f4a832f00619
#
_entry.id   80852f4a1be1c2b61036f4a832f00619
#
_cell.length_a   1.000
_cell.length_b   1.000
_cell.length_c   1.000
_cell.angle_alpha   90.00
_cell.angle_beta   90.00
_cell.angle_gamma   90.00
#
_symmetry.space_group_name_H-M   'P 1'
#
loop_
_entity.id
_entity.type
_entity.pdbx_description
1 polymer ?
#
loop_
_entity_poly.entity_id
_entity_poly.type
_entity_poly.pdbx_seq_one_letter_code
_entity_poly.pdbx_strand_id
1 'polypeptide(L)'
;MRAAFDVALRFARTDRRGGPVPVIDHQGVGFLLADVKTRIEAVRSLTARACAALDGGSPGAEELSVHAKVFGSETAVQVLVDLMRVIGVDSYGHHLPLAGLIQDALAYPLFSGGNIGFRRRRLQALLADPAYDPWSTMDEV
;
A
#
# COMPACT_ATOMS: atom_id res chain seq x y z
N MET A 1 -6.30 -0.42 2.56
CA MET A 1 -5.81 -1.72 2.08
C MET A 1 -6.43 -2.89 2.84
N ARG A 2 -6.24 -3.05 4.16
CA ARG A 2 -6.73 -4.22 4.92
C ARG A 2 -8.24 -4.48 4.73
N ALA A 3 -9.08 -3.49 4.95
CA ALA A 3 -10.54 -3.63 4.79
C ALA A 3 -10.94 -4.09 3.37
N ALA A 4 -10.29 -3.54 2.33
CA ALA A 4 -10.51 -3.95 0.95
C ALA A 4 -10.07 -5.39 0.70
N PHE A 5 -8.91 -5.79 1.25
CA PHE A 5 -8.40 -7.16 1.16
C PHE A 5 -9.36 -8.16 1.81
N ASP A 6 -9.88 -7.86 3.00
CA ASP A 6 -10.83 -8.74 3.71
C ASP A 6 -12.12 -8.94 2.91
N VAL A 7 -12.61 -7.89 2.23
CA VAL A 7 -13.78 -7.98 1.34
C VAL A 7 -13.47 -8.85 0.12
N ALA A 8 -12.35 -8.59 -0.57
CA ALA A 8 -11.98 -9.32 -1.77
C ALA A 8 -11.65 -10.80 -1.49
N LEU A 9 -10.97 -11.08 -0.36
CA LEU A 9 -10.68 -12.45 0.06
C LEU A 9 -11.95 -13.23 0.37
N ARG A 10 -12.91 -12.62 1.08
CA ARG A 10 -14.21 -13.25 1.36
C ARG A 10 -14.94 -13.54 0.08
N PHE A 11 -15.02 -12.56 -0.83
CA PHE A 11 -15.61 -12.73 -2.15
C PHE A 11 -14.97 -13.90 -2.90
N ALA A 12 -13.64 -13.91 -3.00
CA ALA A 12 -12.92 -14.92 -3.75
C ALA A 12 -13.12 -16.35 -3.21
N ARG A 13 -13.34 -16.50 -1.90
CA ARG A 13 -13.61 -17.79 -1.25
C ARG A 13 -15.02 -18.30 -1.42
N THR A 14 -15.97 -17.43 -1.67
CA THR A 14 -17.39 -17.79 -1.69
C THR A 14 -18.03 -17.72 -3.07
N ASP A 15 -17.58 -16.80 -3.91
CA ASP A 15 -18.14 -16.61 -5.25
C ASP A 15 -17.50 -17.59 -6.24
N ARG A 16 -18.33 -18.14 -7.13
CA ARG A 16 -17.93 -19.11 -8.16
C ARG A 16 -18.04 -18.56 -9.58
N ARG A 17 -18.58 -17.36 -9.75
CA ARG A 17 -18.86 -16.77 -11.08
C ARG A 17 -19.57 -17.74 -12.05
N GLY A 18 -20.46 -18.58 -11.50
CA GLY A 18 -21.14 -19.61 -12.27
C GLY A 18 -20.28 -20.83 -12.65
N GLY A 19 -19.02 -20.87 -12.18
CA GLY A 19 -18.11 -22.00 -12.36
C GLY A 19 -18.24 -23.10 -11.30
N PRO A 20 -17.49 -24.20 -11.43
CA PRO A 20 -17.56 -25.33 -10.50
C PRO A 20 -16.84 -25.08 -9.18
N VAL A 21 -15.88 -24.17 -9.14
CA VAL A 21 -15.01 -23.88 -7.97
C VAL A 21 -15.06 -22.41 -7.58
N PRO A 22 -14.73 -22.05 -6.33
CA PRO A 22 -14.55 -20.67 -5.92
C PRO A 22 -13.48 -19.96 -6.76
N VAL A 23 -13.64 -18.65 -6.99
CA VAL A 23 -12.70 -17.90 -7.85
C VAL A 23 -11.28 -17.87 -7.29
N ILE A 24 -11.08 -18.07 -5.99
CA ILE A 24 -9.74 -18.17 -5.38
C ILE A 24 -8.93 -19.38 -5.89
N ASP A 25 -9.61 -20.44 -6.35
CA ASP A 25 -8.96 -21.64 -6.87
C ASP A 25 -8.40 -21.44 -8.28
N HIS A 26 -8.74 -20.34 -8.95
CA HIS A 26 -8.08 -19.93 -10.17
C HIS A 26 -6.72 -19.31 -9.86
N GLN A 27 -5.65 -19.90 -10.42
CA GLN A 27 -4.26 -19.54 -10.15
C GLN A 27 -4.02 -18.02 -10.26
N GLY A 28 -4.56 -17.36 -11.29
CA GLY A 28 -4.39 -15.92 -11.48
C GLY A 28 -4.97 -15.08 -10.33
N VAL A 29 -6.11 -15.50 -9.77
CA VAL A 29 -6.72 -14.82 -8.62
C VAL A 29 -5.91 -15.10 -7.34
N GLY A 30 -5.53 -16.35 -7.13
CA GLY A 30 -4.73 -16.74 -5.96
C GLY A 30 -3.40 -16.00 -5.90
N PHE A 31 -2.69 -15.91 -7.03
CA PHE A 31 -1.41 -15.20 -7.10
C PHE A 31 -1.59 -13.70 -6.89
N LEU A 32 -2.61 -13.10 -7.48
CA LEU A 32 -2.88 -11.67 -7.29
C LEU A 32 -3.18 -11.35 -5.81
N LEU A 33 -3.95 -12.19 -5.12
CA LEU A 33 -4.22 -12.04 -3.69
C LEU A 33 -2.94 -12.21 -2.84
N ALA A 34 -2.05 -13.14 -3.20
CA ALA A 34 -0.77 -13.34 -2.53
C ALA A 34 0.13 -12.11 -2.69
N ASP A 35 0.24 -11.55 -3.90
CA ASP A 35 1.01 -10.35 -4.18
C ASP A 35 0.46 -9.14 -3.41
N VAL A 36 -0.86 -8.98 -3.39
CA VAL A 36 -1.52 -7.92 -2.61
C VAL A 36 -1.21 -8.06 -1.13
N LYS A 37 -1.32 -9.27 -0.57
CA LYS A 37 -1.00 -9.53 0.84
C LYS A 37 0.45 -9.21 1.17
N THR A 38 1.38 -9.58 0.30
CA THR A 38 2.81 -9.26 0.44
C THR A 38 3.05 -7.75 0.49
N ARG A 39 2.42 -6.98 -0.41
CA ARG A 39 2.53 -5.51 -0.43
C ARG A 39 1.94 -4.88 0.83
N ILE A 40 0.82 -5.39 1.35
CA ILE A 40 0.22 -4.91 2.60
C ILE A 40 1.19 -5.10 3.77
N GLU A 41 1.84 -6.25 3.88
CA GLU A 41 2.81 -6.52 4.94
C GLU A 41 4.07 -5.65 4.80
N ALA A 42 4.58 -5.43 3.59
CA ALA A 42 5.71 -4.56 3.35
C ALA A 42 5.42 -3.11 3.77
N VAL A 43 4.25 -2.57 3.38
CA VAL A 43 3.83 -1.21 3.79
C VAL A 43 3.67 -1.13 5.31
N ARG A 44 3.06 -2.15 5.93
CA ARG A 44 2.88 -2.19 7.37
C ARG A 44 4.20 -2.18 8.12
N SER A 45 5.15 -3.00 7.69
CA SER A 45 6.48 -3.09 8.30
C SER A 45 7.26 -1.78 8.17
N LEU A 46 7.27 -1.18 6.97
CA LEU A 46 7.93 0.11 6.75
C LEU A 46 7.29 1.22 7.58
N THR A 47 5.94 1.26 7.66
CA THR A 47 5.23 2.27 8.44
C THR A 47 5.51 2.11 9.93
N ALA A 48 5.47 0.89 10.46
CA ALA A 48 5.77 0.63 11.87
C ALA A 48 7.20 1.06 12.24
N ARG A 49 8.17 0.74 11.37
CA ARG A 49 9.56 1.15 11.53
C ARG A 49 9.72 2.67 11.49
N ALA A 50 9.05 3.36 10.57
CA ALA A 50 9.09 4.82 10.49
C ALA A 50 8.49 5.48 11.75
N CYS A 51 7.37 4.95 12.27
CA CYS A 51 6.80 5.43 13.53
C CYS A 51 7.75 5.22 14.71
N ALA A 52 8.35 4.04 14.84
CA ALA A 52 9.30 3.75 15.91
C ALA A 52 10.52 4.68 15.86
N ALA A 53 11.06 4.94 14.66
CA ALA A 53 12.17 5.87 14.46
C ALA A 53 11.81 7.31 14.88
N LEU A 54 10.59 7.77 14.53
CA LEU A 54 10.09 9.08 14.93
C LEU A 54 9.92 9.18 16.46
N ASP A 55 9.34 8.15 17.07
CA ASP A 55 9.13 8.11 18.53
C ASP A 55 10.48 8.05 19.29
N GLY A 56 11.48 7.36 18.74
CA GLY A 56 12.84 7.24 19.28
C GLY A 56 13.73 8.45 18.99
N GLY A 57 13.34 9.35 18.11
CA GLY A 57 14.16 10.50 17.70
C GLY A 57 15.40 10.13 16.89
N SER A 58 15.33 9.02 16.14
CA SER A 58 16.44 8.50 15.32
C SER A 58 16.87 9.47 14.23
N PRO A 59 18.15 9.56 13.88
CA PRO A 59 18.63 10.47 12.83
C PRO A 59 17.96 10.26 11.46
N GLY A 60 17.67 9.00 11.08
CA GLY A 60 17.00 8.64 9.81
C GLY A 60 15.47 8.73 9.84
N ALA A 61 14.83 9.16 10.95
CA ALA A 61 13.39 9.12 11.14
C ALA A 61 12.60 9.92 10.09
N GLU A 62 13.08 11.10 9.74
CA GLU A 62 12.45 11.94 8.71
C GLU A 62 12.43 11.21 7.36
N GLU A 63 13.56 10.68 6.94
CA GLU A 63 13.70 9.95 5.68
C GLU A 63 12.78 8.72 5.64
N LEU A 64 12.80 7.90 6.69
CA LEU A 64 11.91 6.75 6.83
C LEU A 64 10.44 7.15 6.74
N SER A 65 10.05 8.26 7.36
CA SER A 65 8.67 8.75 7.30
C SER A 65 8.24 9.15 5.88
N VAL A 66 9.16 9.73 5.11
CA VAL A 66 8.92 10.07 3.71
C VAL A 66 8.82 8.82 2.85
N HIS A 67 9.70 7.85 3.04
CA HIS A 67 9.63 6.55 2.35
C HIS A 67 8.31 5.83 2.65
N ALA A 68 7.92 5.75 3.92
CA ALA A 68 6.66 5.13 4.32
C ALA A 68 5.45 5.83 3.71
N LYS A 69 5.45 7.17 3.68
CA LYS A 69 4.38 7.97 3.07
C LYS A 69 4.27 7.74 1.56
N VAL A 70 5.38 7.80 0.83
CA VAL A 70 5.39 7.63 -0.63
C VAL A 70 5.02 6.20 -0.98
N PHE A 71 5.75 5.23 -0.46
CA PHE A 71 5.53 3.81 -0.75
C PHE A 71 4.14 3.35 -0.33
N GLY A 72 3.70 3.69 0.89
CA GLY A 72 2.42 3.25 1.42
C GLY A 72 1.23 3.81 0.66
N SER A 73 1.26 5.10 0.30
CA SER A 73 0.14 5.73 -0.40
C SER A 73 0.03 5.28 -1.86
N GLU A 74 1.14 5.12 -2.58
CA GLU A 74 1.12 4.64 -3.95
C GLU A 74 0.78 3.13 -4.03
N THR A 75 1.32 2.34 -3.11
CA THR A 75 0.96 0.92 -2.97
C THR A 75 -0.52 0.74 -2.64
N ALA A 76 -1.13 1.63 -1.85
CA ALA A 76 -2.55 1.56 -1.55
C ALA A 76 -3.41 1.65 -2.82
N VAL A 77 -3.08 2.53 -3.74
CA VAL A 77 -3.78 2.66 -5.03
C VAL A 77 -3.66 1.36 -5.84
N GLN A 78 -2.44 0.83 -5.98
CA GLN A 78 -2.19 -0.41 -6.73
C GLN A 78 -2.93 -1.61 -6.12
N VAL A 79 -2.88 -1.75 -4.80
CA VAL A 79 -3.58 -2.80 -4.06
C VAL A 79 -5.09 -2.72 -4.29
N LEU A 80 -5.69 -1.53 -4.21
CA LEU A 80 -7.13 -1.37 -4.43
C LEU A 80 -7.52 -1.73 -5.87
N VAL A 81 -6.75 -1.30 -6.87
CA VAL A 81 -6.96 -1.67 -8.28
C VAL A 81 -6.89 -3.18 -8.47
N ASP A 82 -5.91 -3.85 -7.89
CA ASP A 82 -5.77 -5.31 -8.00
C ASP A 82 -6.91 -6.05 -7.30
N LEU A 83 -7.35 -5.58 -6.13
CA LEU A 83 -8.53 -6.17 -5.44
C LEU A 83 -9.84 -5.97 -6.22
N MET A 84 -9.99 -4.84 -6.91
CA MET A 84 -11.12 -4.63 -7.83
C MET A 84 -11.08 -5.62 -9.01
N ARG A 85 -9.89 -5.97 -9.51
CA ARG A 85 -9.73 -7.00 -10.55
C ARG A 85 -10.14 -8.39 -10.06
N VAL A 86 -9.83 -8.73 -8.80
CA VAL A 86 -10.28 -10.00 -8.17
C VAL A 86 -11.80 -10.11 -8.17
N ILE A 87 -12.50 -9.05 -7.82
CA ILE A 87 -13.96 -9.02 -7.72
C ILE A 87 -14.61 -8.80 -9.09
N GLY A 88 -13.98 -8.03 -9.97
CA GLY A 88 -14.54 -7.66 -11.27
C GLY A 88 -15.57 -6.53 -11.15
N VAL A 89 -16.55 -6.51 -12.06
CA VAL A 89 -17.52 -5.41 -12.20
C VAL A 89 -18.31 -5.12 -10.93
N ASP A 90 -18.58 -6.13 -10.09
CA ASP A 90 -19.29 -5.95 -8.83
C ASP A 90 -18.57 -5.03 -7.85
N SER A 91 -17.25 -4.83 -8.02
CA SER A 91 -16.48 -3.87 -7.21
C SER A 91 -16.94 -2.42 -7.39
N TYR A 92 -17.62 -2.10 -8.49
CA TYR A 92 -18.25 -0.80 -8.74
C TYR A 92 -19.62 -0.65 -8.08
N GLY A 93 -20.21 -1.75 -7.61
CA GLY A 93 -21.54 -1.75 -6.97
C GLY A 93 -21.48 -1.06 -5.61
N HIS A 94 -22.54 -0.31 -5.28
CA HIS A 94 -22.69 0.35 -3.99
C HIS A 94 -22.83 -0.61 -2.80
N HIS A 95 -23.08 -1.89 -3.05
CA HIS A 95 -23.16 -2.93 -2.02
C HIS A 95 -21.79 -3.37 -1.49
N LEU A 96 -20.70 -2.99 -2.18
CA LEU A 96 -19.31 -3.22 -1.75
C LEU A 96 -18.61 -1.89 -1.50
N PRO A 97 -17.72 -1.80 -0.49
CA PRO A 97 -17.06 -0.55 -0.12
C PRO A 97 -15.89 -0.16 -1.05
N LEU A 98 -15.55 -0.99 -2.06
CA LEU A 98 -14.32 -0.82 -2.82
C LEU A 98 -14.28 0.48 -3.63
N ALA A 99 -15.40 0.89 -4.21
CA ALA A 99 -15.49 2.14 -4.97
C ALA A 99 -15.15 3.37 -4.11
N GLY A 100 -15.62 3.40 -2.86
CA GLY A 100 -15.25 4.46 -1.91
C GLY A 100 -13.79 4.35 -1.46
N LEU A 101 -13.34 3.13 -1.15
CA LEU A 101 -11.97 2.89 -0.71
C LEU A 101 -10.91 3.23 -1.77
N ILE A 102 -11.20 3.04 -3.08
CA ILE A 102 -10.27 3.45 -4.15
C ILE A 102 -10.23 4.99 -4.27
N GLN A 103 -11.36 5.68 -4.11
CA GLN A 103 -11.38 7.14 -4.09
C GLN A 103 -10.53 7.69 -2.94
N ASP A 104 -10.66 7.14 -1.74
CA ASP A 104 -9.83 7.49 -0.59
C ASP A 104 -8.34 7.20 -0.88
N ALA A 105 -8.03 6.03 -1.46
CA ALA A 105 -6.65 5.67 -1.78
C ALA A 105 -6.02 6.64 -2.79
N LEU A 106 -6.75 7.08 -3.81
CA LEU A 106 -6.28 8.06 -4.81
C LEU A 106 -5.95 9.43 -4.18
N ALA A 107 -6.59 9.79 -3.09
CA ALA A 107 -6.32 11.03 -2.38
C ALA A 107 -4.99 11.00 -1.58
N TYR A 108 -4.58 9.85 -1.07
CA TYR A 108 -3.39 9.75 -0.21
C TYR A 108 -2.09 10.25 -0.85
N PRO A 109 -1.76 9.94 -2.13
CA PRO A 109 -0.57 10.50 -2.79
C PRO A 109 -0.58 12.01 -2.92
N LEU A 110 -1.76 12.65 -2.82
CA LEU A 110 -1.96 14.09 -2.99
C LEU A 110 -1.88 14.87 -1.66
N PHE A 111 -2.20 14.21 -0.54
CA PHE A 111 -2.22 14.86 0.78
C PHE A 111 -0.83 15.25 1.29
N SER A 112 -0.81 16.22 2.19
CA SER A 112 0.39 16.69 2.90
C SER A 112 1.52 17.14 1.96
N GLY A 113 1.18 17.94 0.95
CA GLY A 113 2.10 18.50 -0.03
C GLY A 113 2.38 17.57 -1.23
N GLY A 114 1.76 16.39 -1.25
CA GLY A 114 1.85 15.43 -2.36
C GLY A 114 3.19 14.69 -2.45
N ASN A 115 3.13 13.52 -3.06
CA ASN A 115 4.31 12.67 -3.20
C ASN A 115 5.34 13.22 -4.19
N ILE A 116 4.90 13.87 -5.28
CA ILE A 116 5.81 14.38 -6.32
C ILE A 116 6.38 15.72 -5.90
N GLY A 117 5.51 16.69 -5.58
CA GLY A 117 5.93 18.09 -5.37
C GLY A 117 6.71 18.30 -4.07
N PHE A 118 6.43 17.55 -3.01
CA PHE A 118 7.04 17.76 -1.71
C PHE A 118 7.90 16.56 -1.26
N ARG A 119 7.34 15.34 -1.24
CA ARG A 119 8.01 14.21 -0.62
C ARG A 119 9.24 13.74 -1.42
N ARG A 120 9.11 13.52 -2.72
CA ARG A 120 10.24 13.14 -3.57
C ARG A 120 11.28 14.27 -3.68
N ARG A 121 10.84 15.53 -3.67
CA ARG A 121 11.77 16.66 -3.63
C ARG A 121 12.58 16.69 -2.35
N ARG A 122 11.98 16.34 -1.20
CA ARG A 122 12.72 16.23 0.07
C ARG A 122 13.76 15.11 0.01
N LEU A 123 13.41 13.92 -0.50
CA LEU A 123 14.37 12.83 -0.70
C LEU A 123 15.49 13.25 -1.65
N GLN A 124 15.16 13.91 -2.76
CA GLN A 124 16.18 14.41 -3.69
C GLN A 124 17.17 15.35 -3.00
N ALA A 125 16.68 16.23 -2.12
CA ALA A 125 17.53 17.15 -1.39
C ALA A 125 18.47 16.43 -0.41
N LEU A 126 17.98 15.36 0.27
CA LEU A 126 18.80 14.51 1.13
C LEU A 126 19.89 13.80 0.30
N LEU A 127 19.51 13.16 -0.79
CA LEU A 127 20.44 12.43 -1.68
C LEU A 127 21.49 13.32 -2.32
N ALA A 128 21.25 14.61 -2.47
CA ALA A 128 22.18 15.59 -3.03
C ALA A 128 23.14 16.17 -1.99
N ASP A 129 22.92 15.94 -0.71
CA ASP A 129 23.80 16.40 0.37
C ASP A 129 25.10 15.58 0.37
N PRO A 130 26.28 16.22 0.23
CA PRO A 130 27.55 15.50 0.30
C PRO A 130 27.81 14.76 1.64
N ALA A 131 27.14 15.17 2.70
CA ALA A 131 27.22 14.54 4.03
C ALA A 131 26.17 13.43 4.24
N TYR A 132 25.35 13.13 3.22
CA TYR A 132 24.29 12.13 3.32
C TYR A 132 24.87 10.72 3.52
N ASP A 133 24.42 10.06 4.60
CA ASP A 133 24.67 8.65 4.82
C ASP A 133 23.50 7.80 4.32
N PRO A 134 23.65 7.05 3.20
CA PRO A 134 22.56 6.27 2.62
C PRO A 134 22.10 5.10 3.51
N TRP A 135 22.83 4.79 4.56
CA TRP A 135 22.53 3.67 5.45
C TRP A 135 22.07 4.10 6.85
N SER A 136 22.02 5.39 7.13
CA SER A 136 21.61 5.94 8.43
C SER A 136 20.21 5.46 8.88
N THR A 137 19.37 5.05 7.93
CA THR A 137 18.05 4.48 8.23
C THR A 137 18.10 2.98 8.62
N MET A 138 19.27 2.33 8.52
CA MET A 138 19.44 0.87 8.77
C MET A 138 20.14 0.57 10.10
N ASP A 139 20.74 1.56 10.74
CA ASP A 139 21.60 1.36 11.92
C ASP A 139 20.85 1.04 13.22
N GLU A 140 19.52 0.90 13.16
CA GLU A 140 18.67 0.62 14.32
C GLU A 140 17.76 -0.61 14.09
N VAL A 141 18.35 -1.77 14.01
CA VAL A 141 17.63 -3.05 14.15
C VAL A 141 18.14 -3.79 15.38
#